data_c3a9e41e5b3a0ed03e215709d5c7dc67
#
_entry.id   c3a9e41e5b3a0ed03e215709d5c7dc67
#
_cell.length_a   1.000
_cell.length_b   1.000
_cell.length_c   1.000
_cell.angle_alpha   90.00
_cell.angle_beta   90.00
_cell.angle_gamma   90.00
#
_symmetry.space_group_name_H-M   'P 1'
#
loop_
_entity.id
_entity.type
_entity.pdbx_description
1 polymer ?
#
loop_
_entity_poly.entity_id
_entity_poly.type
_entity_poly.pdbx_seq_one_letter_code
_entity_poly.pdbx_strand_id
1 'polypeptide(L)'
;MKIKLCGIRRLEDIRYVNEFKPDYVGFILSQGFRRSIGLGTFCELKSYLDKNIRTVGVFVNEPLKYILKYYAEELDVIQLHGDENAEYLQELKKMVKCKIWKAVRVKNAEDITIADKLGADLLLLDSFSANEYGGTGKTADWSIINSVDIKTPFFLAGGLNKDNICDAVRTVKPYGIDISGGIETDGFKDKDKIENICLLYTSPSPRD
;
A
#
# COMPACT_ATOMS: atom_id res chain seq x y z
N MET A 1 -4.97 4.76 13.58
CA MET A 1 -4.03 4.21 12.59
C MET A 1 -4.67 4.28 11.21
N LYS A 2 -3.88 4.44 10.12
CA LYS A 2 -4.41 4.50 8.76
C LYS A 2 -4.46 3.12 8.10
N ILE A 3 -5.47 2.89 7.23
CA ILE A 3 -5.66 1.62 6.51
C ILE A 3 -5.64 1.88 5.01
N LYS A 4 -4.83 1.10 4.29
CA LYS A 4 -4.85 1.02 2.83
C LYS A 4 -5.21 -0.40 2.38
N LEU A 5 -6.17 -0.51 1.46
CA LEU A 5 -6.54 -1.76 0.80
C LEU A 5 -6.04 -1.70 -0.65
N CYS A 6 -5.13 -2.60 -1.02
CA CYS A 6 -4.41 -2.53 -2.29
C CYS A 6 -4.84 -3.60 -3.29
N GLY A 7 -4.78 -3.27 -4.58
CA GLY A 7 -5.13 -4.17 -5.68
C GLY A 7 -6.63 -4.27 -5.95
N ILE A 8 -7.33 -3.15 -5.82
CA ILE A 8 -8.74 -2.99 -6.20
C ILE A 8 -8.85 -3.03 -7.72
N ARG A 9 -9.77 -3.86 -8.27
CA ARG A 9 -9.86 -4.08 -9.72
C ARG A 9 -11.26 -4.38 -10.27
N ARG A 10 -12.28 -4.50 -9.40
CA ARG A 10 -13.67 -4.80 -9.77
C ARG A 10 -14.63 -3.80 -9.14
N LEU A 11 -15.79 -3.59 -9.74
CA LEU A 11 -16.87 -2.80 -9.14
C LEU A 11 -17.32 -3.36 -7.79
N GLU A 12 -17.27 -4.69 -7.64
CA GLU A 12 -17.57 -5.34 -6.38
C GLU A 12 -16.59 -4.94 -5.27
N ASP A 13 -15.29 -4.85 -5.60
CA ASP A 13 -14.27 -4.37 -4.68
C ASP A 13 -14.56 -2.91 -4.24
N ILE A 14 -15.06 -2.06 -5.16
CA ILE A 14 -15.47 -0.68 -4.84
C ILE A 14 -16.65 -0.66 -3.88
N ARG A 15 -17.63 -1.55 -4.04
CA ARG A 15 -18.76 -1.67 -3.10
C ARG A 15 -18.26 -1.97 -1.68
N TYR A 16 -17.33 -2.91 -1.54
CA TYR A 16 -16.76 -3.26 -0.24
C TYR A 16 -16.00 -2.09 0.39
N VAL A 17 -15.12 -1.42 -0.37
CA VAL A 17 -14.36 -0.29 0.19
C VAL A 17 -15.25 0.91 0.52
N ASN A 18 -16.33 1.15 -0.23
CA ASN A 18 -17.31 2.19 0.10
C ASN A 18 -18.10 1.88 1.37
N GLU A 19 -18.36 0.60 1.65
CA GLU A 19 -19.04 0.15 2.87
C GLU A 19 -18.11 0.30 4.10
N PHE A 20 -16.87 -0.17 4.01
CA PHE A 20 -15.94 -0.21 5.16
C PHE A 20 -15.04 1.01 5.29
N LYS A 21 -14.99 1.89 4.30
CA LYS A 21 -14.33 3.20 4.30
C LYS A 21 -12.89 3.19 4.81
N PRO A 22 -11.96 2.44 4.18
CA PRO A 22 -10.54 2.58 4.48
C PRO A 22 -10.08 4.01 4.15
N ASP A 23 -8.93 4.42 4.69
CA ASP A 23 -8.37 5.74 4.37
C ASP A 23 -7.87 5.83 2.93
N TYR A 24 -7.37 4.72 2.38
CA TYR A 24 -6.77 4.64 1.05
C TYR A 24 -7.16 3.36 0.32
N VAL A 25 -7.27 3.46 -1.01
CA VAL A 25 -7.38 2.31 -1.91
C VAL A 25 -6.29 2.36 -2.97
N GLY A 26 -5.67 1.21 -3.25
CA GLY A 26 -4.59 1.08 -4.23
C GLY A 26 -5.04 0.41 -5.52
N PHE A 27 -4.70 1.03 -6.65
CA PHE A 27 -4.87 0.50 -8.00
C PHE A 27 -3.52 0.23 -8.62
N ILE A 28 -3.26 -0.99 -9.11
CA ILE A 28 -2.00 -1.32 -9.79
C ILE A 28 -2.13 -0.90 -11.25
N LEU A 29 -1.45 0.18 -11.61
CA LEU A 29 -1.57 0.86 -12.90
C LEU A 29 -0.42 0.55 -13.87
N SER A 30 0.63 -0.12 -13.40
CA SER A 30 1.62 -0.76 -14.25
C SER A 30 1.12 -2.08 -14.80
N GLN A 31 1.37 -2.35 -16.07
CA GLN A 31 0.91 -3.56 -16.74
C GLN A 31 1.79 -4.78 -16.39
N GLY A 32 1.26 -5.98 -16.62
CA GLY A 32 2.00 -7.23 -16.44
C GLY A 32 1.93 -7.86 -15.04
N PHE A 33 1.23 -7.26 -14.10
CA PHE A 33 1.01 -7.81 -12.77
C PHE A 33 -0.40 -8.41 -12.65
N ARG A 34 -0.55 -9.43 -11.81
CA ARG A 34 -1.82 -10.17 -11.61
C ARG A 34 -3.02 -9.27 -11.28
N ARG A 35 -2.78 -8.14 -10.63
CA ARG A 35 -3.83 -7.19 -10.21
C ARG A 35 -3.82 -5.90 -11.02
N SER A 36 -3.14 -5.86 -12.16
CA SER A 36 -3.08 -4.67 -13.01
C SER A 36 -4.44 -4.36 -13.64
N ILE A 37 -4.74 -3.06 -13.72
CA ILE A 37 -5.87 -2.54 -14.47
C ILE A 37 -5.43 -1.46 -15.44
N GLY A 38 -6.17 -1.30 -16.53
CA GLY A 38 -5.93 -0.23 -17.50
C GLY A 38 -6.60 1.09 -17.10
N LEU A 39 -6.23 2.16 -17.81
CA LEU A 39 -6.76 3.52 -17.57
C LEU A 39 -8.29 3.57 -17.59
N GLY A 40 -8.93 2.94 -18.59
CA GLY A 40 -10.41 2.94 -18.69
C GLY A 40 -11.08 2.32 -17.47
N THR A 41 -10.58 1.15 -17.03
CA THR A 41 -11.08 0.47 -15.82
C THR A 41 -10.82 1.33 -14.57
N PHE A 42 -9.64 1.95 -14.46
CA PHE A 42 -9.34 2.85 -13.34
C PHE A 42 -10.33 4.02 -13.27
N CYS A 43 -10.56 4.71 -14.39
CA CYS A 43 -11.51 5.83 -14.44
C CYS A 43 -12.94 5.40 -14.08
N GLU A 44 -13.38 4.25 -14.59
CA GLU A 44 -14.67 3.67 -14.24
C GLU A 44 -14.78 3.41 -12.75
N LEU A 45 -13.85 2.64 -12.17
CA LEU A 45 -13.86 2.28 -10.75
C LEU A 45 -13.79 3.51 -9.85
N LYS A 46 -12.94 4.48 -10.19
CA LYS A 46 -12.82 5.74 -9.46
C LYS A 46 -14.13 6.52 -9.45
N SER A 47 -14.90 6.50 -10.53
CA SER A 47 -16.18 7.23 -10.62
C SER A 47 -17.22 6.74 -9.59
N TYR A 48 -17.12 5.50 -9.14
CA TYR A 48 -18.00 4.90 -8.11
C TYR A 48 -17.41 4.94 -6.70
N LEU A 49 -16.15 5.39 -6.54
CA LEU A 49 -15.50 5.44 -5.22
C LEU A 49 -16.02 6.60 -4.37
N ASP A 50 -16.24 6.36 -3.09
CA ASP A 50 -16.56 7.42 -2.11
C ASP A 50 -15.42 8.47 -2.09
N LYS A 51 -15.78 9.74 -2.23
CA LYS A 51 -14.85 10.87 -2.35
C LYS A 51 -13.97 11.10 -1.11
N ASN A 52 -14.33 10.49 0.02
CA ASN A 52 -13.55 10.56 1.25
C ASN A 52 -12.43 9.50 1.30
N ILE A 53 -12.45 8.52 0.39
CA ILE A 53 -11.43 7.48 0.26
C ILE A 53 -10.37 7.95 -0.74
N ARG A 54 -9.12 8.02 -0.31
CA ARG A 54 -8.02 8.51 -1.16
C ARG A 54 -7.54 7.43 -2.12
N THR A 55 -7.26 7.84 -3.35
CA THR A 55 -6.76 6.97 -4.42
C THR A 55 -5.25 6.91 -4.43
N VAL A 56 -4.70 5.70 -4.51
CA VAL A 56 -3.26 5.43 -4.65
C VAL A 56 -3.01 4.68 -5.95
N GLY A 57 -2.31 5.30 -6.89
CA GLY A 57 -1.81 4.61 -8.08
C GLY A 57 -0.48 3.95 -7.80
N VAL A 58 -0.39 2.65 -8.01
CA VAL A 58 0.84 1.88 -7.82
C VAL A 58 1.53 1.68 -9.16
N PHE A 59 2.79 2.12 -9.23
CA PHE A 59 3.62 2.09 -10.43
C PHE A 59 4.92 1.34 -10.16
N VAL A 60 5.42 0.63 -11.16
CA VAL A 60 6.65 -0.15 -11.11
C VAL A 60 7.51 0.20 -12.33
N ASN A 61 8.56 1.00 -12.11
CA ASN A 61 9.51 1.41 -13.14
C ASN A 61 8.87 2.05 -14.40
N GLU A 62 7.75 2.73 -14.22
CA GLU A 62 7.06 3.40 -15.34
C GLU A 62 7.78 4.68 -15.75
N PRO A 63 7.81 5.02 -17.06
CA PRO A 63 8.32 6.31 -17.49
C PRO A 63 7.53 7.48 -16.88
N LEU A 64 8.21 8.53 -16.40
CA LEU A 64 7.57 9.73 -15.85
C LEU A 64 6.47 10.28 -16.75
N LYS A 65 6.73 10.36 -18.07
CA LYS A 65 5.77 10.85 -19.05
C LYS A 65 4.46 10.08 -19.06
N TYR A 66 4.51 8.77 -18.77
CA TYR A 66 3.31 7.94 -18.71
C TYR A 66 2.46 8.31 -17.49
N ILE A 67 3.08 8.41 -16.31
CA ILE A 67 2.38 8.78 -15.08
C ILE A 67 1.79 10.19 -15.21
N LEU A 68 2.58 11.15 -15.67
CA LEU A 68 2.17 12.54 -15.83
C LEU A 68 1.02 12.71 -16.80
N LYS A 69 1.05 11.99 -17.92
CA LYS A 69 0.04 12.13 -18.98
C LYS A 69 -1.32 11.56 -18.58
N TYR A 70 -1.34 10.45 -17.83
CA TYR A 70 -2.57 9.67 -17.67
C TYR A 70 -3.13 9.65 -16.25
N TYR A 71 -2.29 9.93 -15.23
CA TYR A 71 -2.69 9.64 -13.85
C TYR A 71 -2.41 10.76 -12.83
N ALA A 72 -1.48 11.66 -13.10
CA ALA A 72 -1.01 12.64 -12.10
C ALA A 72 -2.11 13.55 -11.53
N GLU A 73 -3.08 13.94 -12.37
CA GLU A 73 -4.21 14.78 -11.94
C GLU A 73 -5.38 13.97 -11.35
N GLU A 74 -5.33 12.64 -11.49
CA GLU A 74 -6.41 11.75 -11.11
C GLU A 74 -6.19 11.03 -9.76
N LEU A 75 -4.99 11.16 -9.18
CA LEU A 75 -4.58 10.42 -8.00
C LEU A 75 -4.29 11.36 -6.82
N ASP A 76 -4.65 10.92 -5.62
CA ASP A 76 -4.23 11.57 -4.38
C ASP A 76 -2.79 11.19 -4.02
N VAL A 77 -2.35 10.01 -4.43
CA VAL A 77 -1.02 9.46 -4.15
C VAL A 77 -0.48 8.69 -5.34
N ILE A 78 0.78 8.92 -5.69
CA ILE A 78 1.58 8.09 -6.58
C ILE A 78 2.50 7.24 -5.71
N GLN A 79 2.34 5.92 -5.76
CA GLN A 79 3.19 4.96 -5.07
C GLN A 79 4.18 4.34 -6.05
N LEU A 80 5.46 4.60 -5.84
CA LEU A 80 6.58 4.02 -6.61
C LEU A 80 7.00 2.69 -5.97
N HIS A 81 6.79 1.58 -6.66
CA HIS A 81 6.98 0.22 -6.14
C HIS A 81 8.07 -0.57 -6.88
N GLY A 82 8.82 0.08 -7.75
CA GLY A 82 9.97 -0.47 -8.49
C GLY A 82 11.30 -0.01 -7.89
N ASP A 83 12.28 0.16 -8.78
CA ASP A 83 13.66 0.54 -8.45
C ASP A 83 13.91 2.04 -8.72
N GLU A 84 12.84 2.86 -8.71
CA GLU A 84 12.93 4.30 -8.95
C GLU A 84 13.87 4.96 -7.93
N ASN A 85 14.88 5.66 -8.44
CA ASN A 85 15.93 6.30 -7.65
C ASN A 85 15.54 7.71 -7.15
N ALA A 86 16.45 8.35 -6.42
CA ALA A 86 16.24 9.68 -5.87
C ALA A 86 15.99 10.74 -6.95
N GLU A 87 16.68 10.67 -8.10
CA GLU A 87 16.53 11.62 -9.20
C GLU A 87 15.12 11.54 -9.79
N TYR A 88 14.64 10.31 -10.06
CA TYR A 88 13.29 10.07 -10.55
C TYR A 88 12.24 10.65 -9.58
N LEU A 89 12.38 10.37 -8.29
CA LEU A 89 11.45 10.82 -7.28
C LEU A 89 11.44 12.35 -7.17
N GLN A 90 12.61 13.00 -7.19
CA GLN A 90 12.73 14.46 -7.13
C GLN A 90 12.17 15.14 -8.38
N GLU A 91 12.39 14.55 -9.57
CA GLU A 91 11.81 15.06 -10.80
C GLU A 91 10.27 14.96 -10.78
N LEU A 92 9.74 13.81 -10.39
CA LEU A 92 8.30 13.62 -10.24
C LEU A 92 7.70 14.64 -9.26
N LYS A 93 8.34 14.88 -8.12
CA LYS A 93 7.89 15.85 -7.11
C LYS A 93 7.74 17.27 -7.63
N LYS A 94 8.56 17.69 -8.57
CA LYS A 94 8.47 19.03 -9.18
C LYS A 94 7.26 19.15 -10.12
N MET A 95 6.73 18.04 -10.61
CA MET A 95 5.74 18.00 -11.68
C MET A 95 4.34 17.64 -11.20
N VAL A 96 4.17 17.11 -9.98
CA VAL A 96 2.87 16.69 -9.44
C VAL A 96 2.53 17.41 -8.14
N LYS A 97 1.24 17.52 -7.83
CA LYS A 97 0.74 18.09 -6.58
C LYS A 97 0.38 17.02 -5.55
N CYS A 98 0.14 15.80 -6.01
CA CYS A 98 -0.23 14.68 -5.15
C CYS A 98 0.97 14.19 -4.34
N LYS A 99 0.71 13.38 -3.32
CA LYS A 99 1.76 12.79 -2.48
C LYS A 99 2.51 11.69 -3.22
N ILE A 100 3.81 11.56 -2.94
CA ILE A 100 4.63 10.49 -3.50
C ILE A 100 5.07 9.57 -2.38
N TRP A 101 4.69 8.29 -2.50
CA TRP A 101 5.10 7.22 -1.60
C TRP A 101 6.14 6.34 -2.28
N LYS A 102 7.12 5.84 -1.50
CA LYS A 102 8.10 4.87 -1.98
C LYS A 102 7.94 3.54 -1.27
N ALA A 103 7.69 2.48 -2.03
CA ALA A 103 7.68 1.13 -1.51
C ALA A 103 9.11 0.57 -1.47
N VAL A 104 9.41 -0.15 -0.40
CA VAL A 104 10.72 -0.73 -0.09
C VAL A 104 10.54 -2.20 0.25
N ARG A 105 11.19 -3.07 -0.49
CA ARG A 105 11.31 -4.48 -0.14
C ARG A 105 12.40 -4.63 0.93
N VAL A 106 11.98 -4.81 2.17
CA VAL A 106 12.89 -4.84 3.32
C VAL A 106 13.57 -6.21 3.41
N LYS A 107 14.86 -6.24 3.10
CA LYS A 107 15.73 -7.42 3.28
C LYS A 107 16.67 -7.23 4.47
N ASN A 108 17.07 -5.98 4.73
CA ASN A 108 17.97 -5.59 5.81
C ASN A 108 17.72 -4.12 6.21
N ALA A 109 18.40 -3.66 7.27
CA ALA A 109 18.27 -2.30 7.80
C ALA A 109 18.75 -1.21 6.82
N GLU A 110 19.70 -1.53 5.95
CA GLU A 110 20.25 -0.58 4.96
C GLU A 110 19.20 -0.20 3.92
N ASP A 111 18.35 -1.13 3.46
CA ASP A 111 17.27 -0.86 2.52
C ASP A 111 16.36 0.26 3.05
N ILE A 112 16.03 0.21 4.34
CA ILE A 112 15.19 1.22 5.00
C ILE A 112 15.94 2.54 5.12
N THR A 113 17.20 2.49 5.56
CA THR A 113 18.03 3.69 5.75
C THR A 113 18.26 4.46 4.46
N ILE A 114 18.45 3.75 3.35
CA ILE A 114 18.56 4.35 2.00
C ILE A 114 17.24 5.00 1.61
N ALA A 115 16.14 4.27 1.76
CA ALA A 115 14.82 4.76 1.35
C ALA A 115 14.36 5.98 2.17
N ASP A 116 14.68 6.04 3.45
CA ASP A 116 14.34 7.16 4.34
C ASP A 116 14.99 8.49 3.89
N LYS A 117 16.09 8.41 3.13
CA LYS A 117 16.79 9.56 2.56
C LYS A 117 16.32 9.98 1.17
N LEU A 118 15.47 9.21 0.51
CA LEU A 118 14.98 9.52 -0.84
C LEU A 118 14.07 10.76 -0.88
N GLY A 119 13.52 11.16 0.26
CA GLY A 119 12.62 12.31 0.35
C GLY A 119 11.19 12.01 -0.10
N ALA A 120 10.71 10.78 -0.04
CA ALA A 120 9.31 10.43 -0.23
C ALA A 120 8.44 11.06 0.88
N ASP A 121 7.15 11.29 0.60
CA ASP A 121 6.22 11.78 1.63
C ASP A 121 5.84 10.70 2.63
N LEU A 122 6.00 9.43 2.24
CA LEU A 122 5.74 8.26 3.06
C LEU A 122 6.46 7.04 2.46
N LEU A 123 6.92 6.13 3.32
CA LEU A 123 7.46 4.83 2.92
C LEU A 123 6.38 3.75 3.06
N LEU A 124 6.41 2.77 2.18
CA LEU A 124 5.67 1.52 2.35
C LEU A 124 6.70 0.40 2.52
N LEU A 125 6.83 -0.11 3.75
CA LEU A 125 7.81 -1.14 4.08
C LEU A 125 7.17 -2.52 3.87
N ASP A 126 7.58 -3.19 2.80
CA ASP A 126 7.13 -4.54 2.47
C ASP A 126 8.13 -5.55 3.06
N SER A 127 7.74 -6.17 4.16
CA SER A 127 8.54 -7.14 4.91
C SER A 127 8.39 -8.57 4.41
N PHE A 128 7.66 -8.80 3.31
CA PHE A 128 7.46 -10.14 2.76
C PHE A 128 8.72 -10.62 2.01
N SER A 129 9.34 -11.68 2.50
CA SER A 129 10.43 -12.37 1.82
C SER A 129 9.88 -13.39 0.81
N ALA A 130 10.11 -13.17 -0.47
CA ALA A 130 9.70 -14.07 -1.55
C ALA A 130 10.42 -15.44 -1.55
N ASN A 131 11.42 -15.64 -0.69
CA ASN A 131 12.20 -16.88 -0.61
C ASN A 131 11.62 -17.92 0.35
N GLU A 132 10.53 -17.63 1.05
CA GLU A 132 9.82 -18.61 1.85
C GLU A 132 8.49 -18.97 1.15
N TYR A 133 8.48 -20.10 0.45
CA TYR A 133 7.26 -20.73 -0.04
C TYR A 133 6.29 -20.86 1.14
N GLY A 134 5.07 -20.36 0.96
CA GLY A 134 4.05 -20.26 2.00
C GLY A 134 3.83 -21.60 2.72
N GLY A 135 3.57 -21.51 4.02
CA GLY A 135 3.20 -22.66 4.86
C GLY A 135 4.05 -22.87 6.11
N THR A 136 5.14 -22.12 6.31
CA THR A 136 6.01 -22.30 7.49
C THR A 136 5.52 -21.61 8.77
N GLY A 137 4.44 -20.79 8.70
CA GLY A 137 3.94 -20.05 9.86
C GLY A 137 4.92 -19.00 10.41
N LYS A 138 6.04 -18.75 9.73
CA LYS A 138 6.98 -17.70 10.13
C LYS A 138 6.40 -16.34 9.71
N THR A 139 6.11 -15.53 10.70
CA THR A 139 5.85 -14.11 10.54
C THR A 139 7.08 -13.41 9.98
N ALA A 140 6.87 -12.39 9.15
CA ALA A 140 7.94 -11.50 8.69
C ALA A 140 8.77 -11.04 9.91
N ASP A 141 10.09 -10.99 9.77
CA ASP A 141 10.96 -10.51 10.84
C ASP A 141 10.90 -8.98 10.96
N TRP A 142 9.98 -8.50 11.77
CA TRP A 142 9.80 -7.07 12.01
C TRP A 142 10.91 -6.44 12.86
N SER A 143 11.83 -7.24 13.41
CA SER A 143 12.96 -6.75 14.19
C SER A 143 13.87 -5.84 13.37
N ILE A 144 13.98 -6.11 12.07
CA ILE A 144 14.74 -5.28 11.13
C ILE A 144 14.18 -3.85 11.09
N ILE A 145 12.85 -3.71 11.01
CA ILE A 145 12.21 -2.38 10.97
C ILE A 145 12.46 -1.64 12.28
N ASN A 146 12.33 -2.32 13.40
CA ASN A 146 12.54 -1.73 14.74
C ASN A 146 14.01 -1.39 15.05
N SER A 147 14.97 -1.93 14.28
CA SER A 147 16.39 -1.62 14.45
C SER A 147 16.80 -0.28 13.80
N VAL A 148 15.93 0.35 13.01
CA VAL A 148 16.21 1.59 12.28
C VAL A 148 15.38 2.74 12.87
N ASP A 149 16.02 3.89 13.11
CA ASP A 149 15.34 5.14 13.49
C ASP A 149 14.80 5.85 12.23
N ILE A 150 13.59 5.44 11.79
CA ILE A 150 12.95 5.91 10.57
C ILE A 150 12.31 7.27 10.82
N LYS A 151 12.65 8.28 10.02
CA LYS A 151 12.12 9.65 10.14
C LYS A 151 10.88 9.89 9.29
N THR A 152 10.82 9.28 8.13
CA THR A 152 9.67 9.35 7.24
C THR A 152 8.52 8.48 7.78
N PRO A 153 7.26 8.99 7.86
CA PRO A 153 6.15 8.15 8.23
C PRO A 153 6.03 6.96 7.29
N PHE A 154 5.63 5.80 7.82
CA PHE A 154 5.57 4.60 6.99
C PHE A 154 4.32 3.74 7.23
N PHE A 155 3.91 3.06 6.18
CA PHE A 155 2.96 1.96 6.20
C PHE A 155 3.72 0.63 6.27
N LEU A 156 3.21 -0.29 7.08
CA LEU A 156 3.68 -1.67 7.09
C LEU A 156 2.88 -2.48 6.08
N ALA A 157 3.58 -3.22 5.24
CA ALA A 157 3.03 -4.14 4.25
C ALA A 157 3.73 -5.51 4.31
N GLY A 158 3.33 -6.43 3.44
CA GLY A 158 3.95 -7.75 3.33
C GLY A 158 3.25 -8.82 4.16
N GLY A 159 2.39 -9.61 3.51
CA GLY A 159 1.74 -10.79 4.12
C GLY A 159 0.78 -10.51 5.27
N LEU A 160 0.39 -9.25 5.50
CA LEU A 160 -0.56 -8.89 6.56
C LEU A 160 -1.94 -9.50 6.31
N ASN A 161 -2.51 -10.07 7.36
CA ASN A 161 -3.84 -10.68 7.37
C ASN A 161 -4.44 -10.60 8.79
N LYS A 162 -5.66 -11.10 8.99
CA LYS A 162 -6.38 -11.04 10.27
C LYS A 162 -5.63 -11.69 11.44
N ASP A 163 -4.78 -12.70 11.16
CA ASP A 163 -4.14 -13.52 12.19
C ASP A 163 -2.83 -12.89 12.72
N ASN A 164 -2.18 -12.03 11.92
CA ASN A 164 -0.89 -11.44 12.29
C ASN A 164 -0.90 -9.91 12.45
N ILE A 165 -1.93 -9.24 11.98
CA ILE A 165 -1.96 -7.78 11.90
C ILE A 165 -1.91 -7.09 13.28
N CYS A 166 -2.55 -7.67 14.31
CA CYS A 166 -2.52 -7.11 15.67
C CYS A 166 -1.11 -7.13 16.25
N ASP A 167 -0.39 -8.24 16.08
CA ASP A 167 0.99 -8.38 16.54
C ASP A 167 1.94 -7.51 15.75
N ALA A 168 1.75 -7.42 14.42
CA ALA A 168 2.49 -6.52 13.55
C ALA A 168 2.41 -5.07 14.02
N VAL A 169 1.20 -4.58 14.23
CA VAL A 169 0.95 -3.19 14.67
C VAL A 169 1.50 -2.92 16.06
N ARG A 170 1.33 -3.85 17.00
CA ARG A 170 1.84 -3.73 18.36
C ARG A 170 3.36 -3.65 18.39
N THR A 171 4.02 -4.48 17.55
CA THR A 171 5.48 -4.59 17.50
C THR A 171 6.11 -3.42 16.77
N VAL A 172 5.58 -3.05 15.59
CA VAL A 172 6.22 -2.08 14.68
C VAL A 172 5.73 -0.65 14.91
N LYS A 173 4.49 -0.48 15.39
CA LYS A 173 3.82 0.82 15.59
C LYS A 173 3.87 1.72 14.33
N PRO A 174 3.46 1.23 13.16
CA PRO A 174 3.51 1.99 11.93
C PRO A 174 2.47 3.13 11.92
N TYR A 175 2.64 4.10 11.04
CA TYR A 175 1.63 5.13 10.77
C TYR A 175 0.33 4.53 10.21
N GLY A 176 0.47 3.48 9.40
CA GLY A 176 -0.64 2.74 8.81
C GLY A 176 -0.24 1.35 8.32
N ILE A 177 -1.21 0.63 7.79
CA ILE A 177 -1.06 -0.72 7.24
C ILE A 177 -1.54 -0.76 5.80
N ASP A 178 -0.86 -1.54 4.96
CA ASP A 178 -1.23 -1.82 3.58
C ASP A 178 -1.49 -3.32 3.38
N ILE A 179 -2.69 -3.67 2.97
CA ILE A 179 -3.11 -5.06 2.85
C ILE A 179 -3.59 -5.34 1.42
N SER A 180 -3.06 -6.38 0.83
CA SER A 180 -3.49 -6.83 -0.50
C SER A 180 -3.95 -8.28 -0.51
N GLY A 181 -3.03 -9.25 -0.45
CA GLY A 181 -3.36 -10.68 -0.50
C GLY A 181 -4.16 -11.18 0.72
N GLY A 182 -3.90 -10.62 1.92
CA GLY A 182 -4.55 -11.04 3.16
C GLY A 182 -6.06 -10.77 3.22
N ILE A 183 -6.59 -9.99 2.28
CA ILE A 183 -8.03 -9.73 2.10
C ILE A 183 -8.58 -10.34 0.81
N GLU A 184 -7.97 -11.42 0.33
CA GLU A 184 -8.41 -12.12 -0.88
C GLU A 184 -8.83 -13.56 -0.57
N THR A 185 -9.83 -14.03 -1.33
CA THR A 185 -10.20 -15.44 -1.49
C THR A 185 -10.19 -15.72 -2.99
N ASP A 186 -9.51 -16.79 -3.41
CA ASP A 186 -9.35 -17.18 -4.82
C ASP A 186 -8.83 -16.05 -5.73
N GLY A 187 -8.00 -15.18 -5.16
CA GLY A 187 -7.39 -14.05 -5.87
C GLY A 187 -8.27 -12.82 -6.05
N PHE A 188 -9.44 -12.77 -5.46
CA PHE A 188 -10.37 -11.64 -5.47
C PHE A 188 -10.57 -11.09 -4.07
N LYS A 189 -10.89 -9.80 -3.96
CA LYS A 189 -11.20 -9.18 -2.67
C LYS A 189 -12.42 -9.83 -2.05
N ASP A 190 -12.30 -10.14 -0.78
CA ASP A 190 -13.29 -10.86 0.04
C ASP A 190 -13.87 -9.89 1.06
N LYS A 191 -15.20 -9.78 1.07
CA LYS A 191 -15.94 -8.84 1.92
C LYS A 191 -15.66 -9.06 3.40
N ASP A 192 -15.78 -10.31 3.86
CA ASP A 192 -15.66 -10.66 5.27
C ASP A 192 -14.23 -10.44 5.79
N LYS A 193 -13.23 -10.67 4.93
CA LYS A 193 -11.83 -10.39 5.26
C LYS A 193 -11.55 -8.88 5.37
N ILE A 194 -12.14 -8.07 4.48
CA ILE A 194 -12.05 -6.60 4.55
C ILE A 194 -12.74 -6.11 5.83
N GLU A 195 -13.95 -6.57 6.11
CA GLU A 195 -14.69 -6.22 7.33
C GLU A 195 -13.86 -6.50 8.58
N ASN A 196 -13.34 -7.74 8.71
CA ASN A 196 -12.52 -8.13 9.86
C ASN A 196 -11.33 -7.20 10.08
N ILE A 197 -10.63 -6.79 9.01
CA ILE A 197 -9.50 -5.88 9.11
C ILE A 197 -9.95 -4.48 9.51
N CYS A 198 -11.00 -3.95 8.89
CA CYS A 198 -11.48 -2.60 9.19
C CYS A 198 -12.03 -2.49 10.61
N LEU A 199 -12.79 -3.49 11.09
CA LEU A 199 -13.35 -3.51 12.43
C LEU A 199 -12.27 -3.56 13.53
N LEU A 200 -11.15 -4.24 13.32
CA LEU A 200 -10.05 -4.30 14.29
C LEU A 200 -9.49 -2.91 14.64
N TYR A 201 -9.67 -1.90 13.77
CA TYR A 201 -9.07 -0.57 13.93
C TYR A 201 -10.06 0.59 13.93
N THR A 202 -11.35 0.34 13.64
CA THR A 202 -12.41 1.34 13.70
C THR A 202 -13.25 1.23 14.97
N SER A 203 -13.28 0.06 15.62
CA SER A 203 -13.89 -0.10 16.94
C SER A 203 -13.06 0.65 17.98
N PRO A 204 -13.68 1.43 18.90
CA PRO A 204 -12.96 1.99 20.02
C PRO A 204 -12.33 0.82 20.80
N SER A 205 -11.00 0.88 21.00
CA SER A 205 -10.30 -0.08 21.87
C SER A 205 -11.09 -0.20 23.18
N PRO A 206 -11.41 -1.41 23.67
CA PRO A 206 -11.82 -1.53 25.05
C PRO A 206 -10.71 -0.86 25.87
N ARG A 207 -11.04 0.17 26.60
CA ARG A 207 -10.11 0.85 27.49
C ARG A 207 -9.70 -0.17 28.55
N ASP A 208 -8.41 -0.50 28.56
CA ASP A 208 -7.76 -1.10 29.73
C ASP A 208 -7.84 -0.13 30.92
#